data_4790b997b38850d720be086e203610b7
#
_entry.id   4790b997b38850d720be086e203610b7
#
_cell.length_a   1.000
_cell.length_b   1.000
_cell.length_c   1.000
_cell.angle_alpha   90.00
_cell.angle_beta   90.00
_cell.angle_gamma   90.00
#
_symmetry.space_group_name_H-M   'P 1'
#
loop_
_entity.id
_entity.type
_entity.pdbx_description
1 polymer ?
#
loop_
_entity_poly.entity_id
_entity_poly.type
_entity_poly.pdbx_seq_one_letter_code
_entity_poly.pdbx_strand_id
1 'polypeptide(L)'
;MGKVLGVTFAQRFRRGLFWALTGGALARLYVLGEARGWSIVGPVALRITGLTLAAWFLHLLLHEAGHLVASRTMGFQVDSVTIGPIEWNARDRSWAWAGLGIGGKIGTLPVGAKDLRRRLRVVAAAGPAMTVLALFGFGAVLLFTSATLTSPIGVAAVTGGLVLLS
;
A
#
# COMPACT_ATOMS: atom_id res chain seq x y z
N MET A 1 -26.14 14.00 15.70
CA MET A 1 -25.76 12.68 16.29
C MET A 1 -25.23 11.80 15.16
N GLY A 2 -23.90 11.77 14.95
CA GLY A 2 -23.28 10.97 13.90
C GLY A 2 -23.25 9.50 14.29
N LYS A 3 -23.82 8.63 13.44
CA LYS A 3 -23.63 7.19 13.55
C LYS A 3 -22.16 6.88 13.38
N VAL A 4 -21.49 6.44 14.44
CA VAL A 4 -20.19 5.78 14.36
C VAL A 4 -20.41 4.52 13.55
N LEU A 5 -20.02 4.54 12.29
CA LEU A 5 -20.07 3.37 11.39
C LEU A 5 -19.18 2.29 12.00
N GLY A 6 -19.81 1.32 12.64
CA GLY A 6 -19.11 0.16 13.19
C GLY A 6 -18.32 -0.52 12.08
N VAL A 7 -17.07 -0.82 12.38
CA VAL A 7 -16.19 -1.60 11.48
C VAL A 7 -16.92 -2.90 11.15
N THR A 8 -17.25 -3.14 9.88
CA THR A 8 -17.98 -4.32 9.44
C THR A 8 -17.15 -5.59 9.71
N PHE A 9 -17.84 -6.74 9.89
CA PHE A 9 -17.17 -8.04 10.05
C PHE A 9 -16.13 -8.30 8.94
N ALA A 10 -16.47 -7.95 7.70
CA ALA A 10 -15.57 -8.09 6.56
C ALA A 10 -14.27 -7.27 6.71
N GLN A 11 -14.34 -6.06 7.27
CA GLN A 11 -13.16 -5.24 7.52
C GLN A 11 -12.29 -5.82 8.64
N ARG A 12 -12.90 -6.36 9.69
CA ARG A 12 -12.16 -7.03 10.78
C ARG A 12 -11.49 -8.30 10.28
N PHE A 13 -12.21 -9.09 9.48
CA PHE A 13 -11.69 -10.31 8.87
C PHE A 13 -10.50 -10.02 7.94
N ARG A 14 -10.62 -9.03 7.04
CA ARG A 14 -9.51 -8.60 6.17
C ARG A 14 -8.29 -8.16 6.96
N ARG A 15 -8.48 -7.36 8.01
CA ARG A 15 -7.38 -6.95 8.89
C ARG A 15 -6.72 -8.15 9.59
N GLY A 16 -7.53 -9.06 10.14
CA GLY A 16 -7.03 -10.29 10.78
C GLY A 16 -6.24 -11.17 9.81
N LEU A 17 -6.76 -11.36 8.60
CA LEU A 17 -6.11 -12.14 7.55
C LEU A 17 -4.78 -11.49 7.13
N PHE A 18 -4.76 -10.17 6.95
CA PHE A 18 -3.53 -9.41 6.68
C PHE A 18 -2.45 -9.65 7.72
N TRP A 19 -2.78 -9.47 9.00
CA TRP A 19 -1.81 -9.67 10.07
C TRP A 19 -1.36 -11.13 10.21
N ALA A 20 -2.25 -12.09 9.96
CA ALA A 20 -1.91 -13.51 9.97
C ALA A 20 -0.94 -13.87 8.82
N LEU A 21 -1.20 -13.38 7.61
CA LEU A 21 -0.31 -13.63 6.45
C LEU A 21 1.04 -12.94 6.61
N THR A 22 1.05 -11.69 7.06
CA THR A 22 2.29 -10.93 7.29
C THR A 22 3.11 -11.55 8.42
N GLY A 23 2.47 -11.87 9.54
CA GLY A 23 3.12 -12.55 10.66
C GLY A 23 3.65 -13.93 10.29
N GLY A 24 2.88 -14.71 9.54
CA GLY A 24 3.30 -16.02 9.03
C GLY A 24 4.50 -15.94 8.07
N ALA A 25 4.50 -14.96 7.16
CA ALA A 25 5.62 -14.72 6.26
C ALA A 25 6.89 -14.33 7.01
N LEU A 26 6.79 -13.42 8.00
CA LEU A 26 7.92 -13.02 8.84
C LEU A 26 8.44 -14.18 9.68
N ALA A 27 7.56 -14.98 10.29
CA ALA A 27 7.95 -16.16 11.07
C ALA A 27 8.67 -17.18 10.18
N ARG A 28 8.19 -17.42 8.95
CA ARG A 28 8.84 -18.31 7.99
C ARG A 28 10.22 -17.80 7.56
N LEU A 29 10.35 -16.50 7.34
CA LEU A 29 11.63 -15.87 7.04
C LEU A 29 12.61 -16.02 8.20
N TYR A 30 12.15 -15.86 9.45
CA TYR A 30 12.94 -16.08 10.63
C TYR A 30 13.46 -17.52 10.69
N VAL A 31 12.57 -18.52 10.59
CA VAL A 31 12.94 -19.94 10.64
C VAL A 31 13.91 -20.33 9.52
N LEU A 32 13.67 -19.84 8.29
CA LEU A 32 14.57 -20.12 7.15
C LEU A 32 15.93 -19.42 7.30
N GLY A 33 15.96 -18.25 7.91
CA GLY A 33 17.20 -17.53 8.22
C GLY A 33 18.03 -18.26 9.25
N GLU A 34 17.44 -18.69 10.35
CA GLU A 34 18.08 -19.50 11.38
C GLU A 34 18.65 -20.80 10.82
N ALA A 35 17.85 -21.53 10.01
CA ALA A 35 18.26 -22.77 9.38
C ALA A 35 19.45 -22.61 8.41
N ARG A 36 19.69 -21.37 7.90
CA ARG A 36 20.81 -21.04 7.02
C ARG A 36 21.97 -20.33 7.72
N GLY A 37 21.94 -20.28 9.06
CA GLY A 37 22.96 -19.61 9.86
C GLY A 37 22.93 -18.07 9.73
N TRP A 38 21.83 -17.51 9.26
CA TRP A 38 21.66 -16.05 9.25
C TRP A 38 21.30 -15.59 10.67
N SER A 39 22.17 -14.84 11.29
CA SER A 39 21.76 -14.09 12.48
C SER A 39 20.78 -13.00 12.04
N ILE A 40 19.46 -13.28 12.13
CA ILE A 40 18.41 -12.28 11.83
C ILE A 40 18.36 -11.19 12.93
N VAL A 41 19.15 -11.35 13.97
CA VAL A 41 19.29 -10.37 15.06
C VAL A 41 20.33 -9.32 14.63
N GLY A 42 19.98 -8.03 14.76
CA GLY A 42 20.88 -6.94 14.50
C GLY A 42 20.77 -6.33 13.09
N PRO A 43 21.88 -6.02 12.40
CA PRO A 43 21.86 -5.22 11.16
C PRO A 43 21.05 -5.82 10.02
N VAL A 44 20.93 -7.15 9.92
CA VAL A 44 20.15 -7.83 8.85
C VAL A 44 18.65 -7.63 9.10
N ALA A 45 18.19 -7.82 10.33
CA ALA A 45 16.79 -7.59 10.68
C ALA A 45 16.39 -6.12 10.42
N LEU A 46 17.25 -5.18 10.78
CA LEU A 46 17.00 -3.77 10.55
C LEU A 46 16.90 -3.44 9.04
N ARG A 47 17.79 -4.00 8.21
CA ARG A 47 17.74 -3.83 6.75
C ARG A 47 16.47 -4.42 6.15
N ILE A 48 16.09 -5.65 6.52
CA ILE A 48 14.85 -6.29 6.01
C ILE A 48 13.63 -5.46 6.42
N THR A 49 13.55 -5.06 7.68
CA THR A 49 12.44 -4.24 8.17
C THR A 49 12.38 -2.90 7.44
N GLY A 50 13.50 -2.22 7.29
CA GLY A 50 13.58 -0.94 6.57
C GLY A 50 13.15 -1.07 5.11
N LEU A 51 13.63 -2.09 4.38
CA LEU A 51 13.24 -2.35 3.01
C LEU A 51 11.76 -2.69 2.87
N THR A 52 11.23 -3.48 3.80
CA THR A 52 9.80 -3.83 3.82
C THR A 52 8.92 -2.60 4.04
N LEU A 53 9.29 -1.74 4.99
CA LEU A 53 8.58 -0.48 5.24
C LEU A 53 8.66 0.47 4.04
N ALA A 54 9.83 0.56 3.41
CA ALA A 54 10.02 1.39 2.21
C ALA A 54 9.18 0.87 1.04
N ALA A 55 9.16 -0.44 0.80
CA ALA A 55 8.34 -1.06 -0.23
C ALA A 55 6.83 -0.86 0.03
N TRP A 56 6.40 -1.03 1.28
CA TRP A 56 5.03 -0.77 1.69
C TRP A 56 4.64 0.70 1.46
N PHE A 57 5.48 1.65 1.85
CA PHE A 57 5.21 3.06 1.65
C PHE A 57 5.16 3.44 0.16
N LEU A 58 6.09 2.92 -0.64
CA LEU A 58 6.10 3.11 -2.09
C LEU A 58 4.83 2.55 -2.74
N HIS A 59 4.38 1.36 -2.31
CA HIS A 59 3.13 0.80 -2.76
C HIS A 59 1.95 1.71 -2.45
N LEU A 60 1.84 2.18 -1.21
CA LEU A 60 0.77 3.08 -0.80
C LEU A 60 0.75 4.35 -1.66
N LEU A 61 1.93 4.93 -1.94
CA LEU A 61 2.07 6.07 -2.84
C LEU A 61 1.54 5.77 -4.24
N LEU A 62 1.94 4.64 -4.84
CA LEU A 62 1.51 4.24 -6.18
C LEU A 62 0.00 3.97 -6.24
N HIS A 63 -0.54 3.31 -5.23
CA HIS A 63 -1.97 3.04 -5.12
C HIS A 63 -2.79 4.34 -5.10
N GLU A 64 -2.43 5.28 -4.22
CA GLU A 64 -3.11 6.57 -4.11
C GLU A 64 -2.87 7.44 -5.35
N ALA A 65 -1.69 7.37 -5.96
CA ALA A 65 -1.43 8.04 -7.23
C ALA A 65 -2.37 7.56 -8.34
N GLY A 66 -2.69 6.26 -8.39
CA GLY A 66 -3.70 5.71 -9.30
C GLY A 66 -5.06 6.38 -9.12
N HIS A 67 -5.55 6.45 -7.90
CA HIS A 67 -6.80 7.16 -7.59
C HIS A 67 -6.73 8.64 -7.94
N LEU A 68 -5.61 9.31 -7.65
CA LEU A 68 -5.42 10.73 -7.92
C LEU A 68 -5.46 11.04 -9.43
N VAL A 69 -4.71 10.28 -10.23
CA VAL A 69 -4.69 10.44 -11.69
C VAL A 69 -6.06 10.18 -12.26
N ALA A 70 -6.71 9.07 -11.89
CA ALA A 70 -8.05 8.75 -12.37
C ALA A 70 -9.09 9.80 -11.95
N SER A 71 -9.01 10.33 -10.73
CA SER A 71 -9.91 11.40 -10.28
C SER A 71 -9.78 12.63 -11.17
N ARG A 72 -8.57 13.08 -11.44
CA ARG A 72 -8.32 14.26 -12.29
C ARG A 72 -8.78 14.02 -13.73
N THR A 73 -8.46 12.87 -14.33
CA THR A 73 -8.87 12.54 -15.71
C THR A 73 -10.38 12.38 -15.85
N MET A 74 -11.05 11.91 -14.80
CA MET A 74 -12.51 11.81 -14.76
C MET A 74 -13.21 13.12 -14.35
N GLY A 75 -12.47 14.23 -14.23
CA GLY A 75 -13.02 15.54 -13.92
C GLY A 75 -13.53 15.69 -12.49
N PHE A 76 -12.90 15.02 -11.53
CA PHE A 76 -13.11 15.29 -10.11
C PHE A 76 -12.15 16.38 -9.65
N GLN A 77 -12.63 17.26 -8.79
CA GLN A 77 -11.77 18.17 -8.05
C GLN A 77 -11.18 17.44 -6.84
N VAL A 78 -9.87 17.48 -6.72
CA VAL A 78 -9.17 16.90 -5.56
C VAL A 78 -9.19 17.91 -4.42
N ASP A 79 -9.71 17.52 -3.29
CA ASP A 79 -9.83 18.35 -2.09
C ASP A 79 -8.70 18.06 -1.09
N SER A 80 -8.40 16.78 -0.87
CA SER A 80 -7.29 16.37 0.00
C SER A 80 -6.64 15.07 -0.46
N VAL A 81 -5.38 14.88 -0.06
CA VAL A 81 -4.63 13.64 -0.26
C VAL A 81 -3.98 13.28 1.06
N THR A 82 -4.33 12.13 1.60
CA THR A 82 -3.74 11.59 2.84
C THR A 82 -2.91 10.36 2.49
N ILE A 83 -1.67 10.30 2.97
CA ILE A 83 -0.76 9.17 2.79
C ILE A 83 -0.10 8.88 4.13
N GLY A 84 -0.48 7.76 4.75
CA GLY A 84 -0.03 7.45 6.09
C GLY A 84 -0.43 8.56 7.09
N PRO A 85 0.53 9.12 7.82
CA PRO A 85 0.29 10.15 8.82
C PRO A 85 0.19 11.58 8.25
N ILE A 86 0.38 11.76 6.95
CA ILE A 86 0.49 13.08 6.32
C ILE A 86 -0.72 13.34 5.44
N GLU A 87 -1.35 14.49 5.61
CA GLU A 87 -2.44 14.98 4.76
C GLU A 87 -2.05 16.27 4.09
N TRP A 88 -2.25 16.33 2.77
CA TRP A 88 -2.18 17.55 1.99
C TRP A 88 -3.60 18.04 1.67
N ASN A 89 -3.90 19.27 2.04
CA ASN A 89 -5.17 19.93 1.74
C ASN A 89 -4.98 20.81 0.50
N ALA A 90 -5.71 20.50 -0.57
CA ALA A 90 -5.59 21.20 -1.85
C ALA A 90 -6.18 22.62 -1.80
N ARG A 91 -7.20 22.84 -0.95
CA ARG A 91 -7.88 24.14 -0.82
C ARG A 91 -6.96 25.16 -0.18
N ASP A 92 -6.34 24.80 0.93
CA ASP A 92 -5.50 25.69 1.72
C ASP A 92 -4.01 25.60 1.34
N ARG A 93 -3.67 24.67 0.42
CA ARG A 93 -2.29 24.33 0.04
C ARG A 93 -1.40 24.07 1.25
N SER A 94 -1.95 23.44 2.25
CA SER A 94 -1.29 23.20 3.53
C SER A 94 -1.09 21.71 3.79
N TRP A 95 -0.06 21.41 4.57
CA TRP A 95 0.21 20.08 5.08
C TRP A 95 -0.24 19.99 6.52
N ALA A 96 -0.86 18.89 6.88
CA ALA A 96 -1.33 18.62 8.23
C ALA A 96 -0.95 17.19 8.65
N TRP A 97 -0.91 16.97 9.96
CA TRP A 97 -0.78 15.65 10.53
C TRP A 97 -2.15 14.97 10.59
N ALA A 98 -2.33 13.87 9.87
CA ALA A 98 -3.60 13.14 9.80
C ALA A 98 -3.76 12.07 10.90
N GLY A 99 -2.78 11.95 11.79
CA GLY A 99 -2.75 10.90 12.81
C GLY A 99 -1.94 9.66 12.39
N LEU A 100 -1.88 8.64 13.24
CA LEU A 100 -1.17 7.39 12.98
C LEU A 100 -1.97 6.46 12.04
N GLY A 101 -2.36 6.97 10.89
CA GLY A 101 -2.98 6.17 9.83
C GLY A 101 -1.94 5.35 9.06
N ILE A 102 -2.24 4.08 8.78
CA ILE A 102 -1.40 3.20 7.94
C ILE A 102 -1.96 3.04 6.52
N GLY A 103 -2.95 3.83 6.14
CA GLY A 103 -3.59 3.79 4.83
C GLY A 103 -3.43 5.09 4.06
N GLY A 104 -4.01 5.12 2.87
CA GLY A 104 -4.16 6.33 2.06
C GLY A 104 -5.63 6.68 1.85
N LYS A 105 -5.87 7.91 1.47
CA LYS A 105 -7.19 8.41 1.15
C LYS A 105 -7.08 9.62 0.23
N ILE A 106 -7.91 9.66 -0.81
CA ILE A 106 -8.07 10.86 -1.64
C ILE A 106 -9.48 11.40 -1.45
N GLY A 107 -9.57 12.61 -0.95
CA GLY A 107 -10.79 13.38 -0.89
C GLY A 107 -11.05 13.99 -2.27
N THR A 108 -12.20 13.66 -2.90
CA THR A 108 -12.55 14.19 -4.21
C THR A 108 -14.00 14.65 -4.24
N LEU A 109 -14.24 15.74 -4.95
CA LEU A 109 -15.57 16.29 -5.18
C LEU A 109 -15.93 16.12 -6.67
N PRO A 110 -17.09 15.54 -7.01
CA PRO A 110 -17.52 15.42 -8.40
C PRO A 110 -17.87 16.79 -8.97
N VAL A 111 -17.32 17.12 -10.14
CA VAL A 111 -17.74 18.26 -10.91
C VAL A 111 -18.82 17.81 -11.90
N GLY A 112 -20.07 18.17 -11.60
CA GLY A 112 -21.24 17.74 -12.40
C GLY A 112 -21.71 16.31 -12.15
N ALA A 113 -22.98 16.05 -12.49
CA ALA A 113 -23.66 14.77 -12.21
C ALA A 113 -23.61 13.78 -13.37
N LYS A 114 -23.18 14.21 -14.59
CA LYS A 114 -23.19 13.36 -15.77
C LYS A 114 -22.26 12.15 -15.59
N ASP A 115 -22.79 10.96 -15.85
CA ASP A 115 -22.06 9.67 -15.79
C ASP A 115 -21.31 9.41 -14.47
N LEU A 116 -21.76 10.01 -13.37
CA LEU A 116 -21.08 9.97 -12.07
C LEU A 116 -20.75 8.53 -11.63
N ARG A 117 -21.71 7.60 -11.77
CA ARG A 117 -21.52 6.19 -11.39
C ARG A 117 -20.40 5.50 -12.17
N ARG A 118 -20.27 5.78 -13.47
CA ARG A 118 -19.19 5.24 -14.30
C ARG A 118 -17.85 5.83 -13.89
N ARG A 119 -17.80 7.15 -13.73
CA ARG A 119 -16.60 7.89 -13.32
C ARG A 119 -16.07 7.39 -11.95
N LEU A 120 -16.96 7.21 -10.96
CA LEU A 120 -16.60 6.66 -9.65
C LEU A 120 -16.03 5.24 -9.75
N ARG A 121 -16.59 4.37 -10.61
CA ARG A 121 -16.03 3.02 -10.81
C ARG A 121 -14.61 3.05 -11.38
N VAL A 122 -14.33 3.94 -12.33
CA VAL A 122 -12.97 4.10 -12.89
C VAL A 122 -12.01 4.57 -11.79
N VAL A 123 -12.38 5.57 -11.02
CA VAL A 123 -11.56 6.05 -9.89
C VAL A 123 -11.33 4.94 -8.86
N ALA A 124 -12.38 4.20 -8.49
CA ALA A 124 -12.26 3.12 -7.51
C ALA A 124 -11.35 1.97 -8.00
N ALA A 125 -11.36 1.67 -9.30
CA ALA A 125 -10.52 0.61 -9.88
C ALA A 125 -9.06 1.03 -10.09
N ALA A 126 -8.75 2.32 -10.15
CA ALA A 126 -7.44 2.82 -10.54
C ALA A 126 -6.35 2.54 -9.49
N GLY A 127 -6.66 2.62 -8.20
CA GLY A 127 -5.73 2.25 -7.13
C GLY A 127 -5.31 0.77 -7.21
N PRO A 128 -6.26 -0.18 -7.19
CA PRO A 128 -5.96 -1.60 -7.39
C PRO A 128 -5.21 -1.89 -8.70
N ALA A 129 -5.55 -1.21 -9.80
CA ALA A 129 -4.85 -1.37 -11.07
C ALA A 129 -3.38 -0.96 -10.97
N MET A 130 -3.07 0.16 -10.32
CA MET A 130 -1.69 0.58 -10.06
C MET A 130 -0.95 -0.40 -9.16
N THR A 131 -1.62 -1.00 -8.18
CA THR A 131 -1.07 -2.08 -7.35
C THR A 131 -0.65 -3.27 -8.21
N VAL A 132 -1.52 -3.73 -9.11
CA VAL A 132 -1.23 -4.85 -10.02
C VAL A 132 -0.06 -4.51 -10.95
N LEU A 133 -0.01 -3.29 -11.51
CA LEU A 133 1.12 -2.84 -12.31
C LEU A 133 2.43 -2.81 -11.52
N ALA A 134 2.40 -2.35 -10.28
CA ALA A 134 3.57 -2.36 -9.40
C ALA A 134 4.06 -3.80 -9.12
N LEU A 135 3.15 -4.75 -8.89
CA LEU A 135 3.49 -6.18 -8.74
C LEU A 135 4.21 -6.73 -9.96
N PHE A 136 3.70 -6.46 -11.16
CA PHE A 136 4.37 -6.88 -12.39
C PHE A 136 5.74 -6.22 -12.54
N GLY A 137 5.87 -4.94 -12.22
CA GLY A 137 7.16 -4.23 -12.22
C GLY A 137 8.17 -4.87 -11.26
N PHE A 138 7.78 -5.14 -10.02
CA PHE A 138 8.64 -5.82 -9.05
C PHE A 138 8.99 -7.25 -9.49
N GLY A 139 8.02 -8.00 -10.03
CA GLY A 139 8.27 -9.34 -10.58
C GLY A 139 9.26 -9.31 -11.73
N ALA A 140 9.14 -8.34 -12.64
CA ALA A 140 10.08 -8.16 -13.74
C ALA A 140 11.49 -7.83 -13.21
N VAL A 141 11.62 -6.90 -12.26
CA VAL A 141 12.93 -6.60 -11.64
C VAL A 141 13.56 -7.86 -11.06
N LEU A 142 12.81 -8.69 -10.34
CA LEU A 142 13.31 -9.97 -9.80
C LEU A 142 13.80 -10.90 -10.89
N LEU A 143 13.07 -11.03 -12.00
CA LEU A 143 13.43 -11.92 -13.11
C LEU A 143 14.70 -11.43 -13.83
N PHE A 144 14.82 -10.11 -14.06
CA PHE A 144 15.94 -9.57 -14.83
C PHE A 144 17.21 -9.33 -14.00
N THR A 145 17.11 -9.14 -12.68
CA THR A 145 18.29 -8.92 -11.83
C THR A 145 18.93 -10.22 -11.33
N SER A 146 18.42 -11.39 -11.73
CA SER A 146 18.85 -12.68 -11.19
C SER A 146 18.91 -12.69 -9.66
N ALA A 147 18.13 -11.81 -9.02
CA ALA A 147 18.05 -11.73 -7.57
C ALA A 147 17.45 -13.02 -7.05
N THR A 148 18.28 -13.88 -6.49
CA THR A 148 17.81 -15.10 -5.85
C THR A 148 16.95 -14.73 -4.65
N LEU A 149 15.94 -15.55 -4.36
CA LEU A 149 15.10 -15.42 -3.15
C LEU A 149 15.92 -15.44 -1.84
N THR A 150 17.18 -15.78 -1.94
CA THR A 150 18.16 -15.80 -0.85
C THR A 150 18.89 -14.49 -0.67
N SER A 151 18.79 -13.55 -1.61
CA SER A 151 19.37 -12.22 -1.46
C SER A 151 18.46 -11.31 -0.61
N PRO A 152 19.00 -10.34 0.12
CA PRO A 152 18.19 -9.35 0.84
C PRO A 152 17.18 -8.61 -0.06
N ILE A 153 17.53 -8.40 -1.32
CA ILE A 153 16.67 -7.78 -2.33
C ILE A 153 15.51 -8.72 -2.70
N GLY A 154 15.80 -10.01 -2.92
CA GLY A 154 14.78 -11.01 -3.21
C GLY A 154 13.77 -11.16 -2.06
N VAL A 155 14.25 -11.18 -0.83
CA VAL A 155 13.40 -11.23 0.38
C VAL A 155 12.53 -9.97 0.48
N ALA A 156 13.10 -8.79 0.29
CA ALA A 156 12.35 -7.53 0.34
C ALA A 156 11.28 -7.45 -0.77
N ALA A 157 11.60 -7.93 -1.97
CA ALA A 157 10.66 -7.94 -3.08
C ALA A 157 9.50 -8.92 -2.85
N VAL A 158 9.76 -10.13 -2.32
CA VAL A 158 8.70 -11.09 -1.96
C VAL A 158 7.83 -10.55 -0.83
N THR A 159 8.44 -9.98 0.20
CA THR A 159 7.69 -9.40 1.33
C THR A 159 6.87 -8.20 0.87
N GLY A 160 7.44 -7.33 0.03
CA GLY A 160 6.72 -6.22 -0.59
C GLY A 160 5.56 -6.70 -1.46
N GLY A 161 5.77 -7.74 -2.28
CA GLY A 161 4.73 -8.36 -3.10
C GLY A 161 3.58 -8.94 -2.27
N LEU A 162 3.85 -9.60 -1.16
CA LEU A 162 2.82 -10.13 -0.24
C LEU A 162 2.02 -9.02 0.44
N VAL A 163 2.66 -7.91 0.79
CA VAL A 163 1.98 -6.72 1.32
C VAL A 163 1.08 -6.08 0.26
N LEU A 164 1.45 -6.16 -1.01
CA LEU A 164 0.66 -5.65 -2.13
C LEU A 164 -0.64 -6.44 -2.39
N LEU A 165 -0.67 -7.72 -2.01
CA LEU A 165 -1.83 -8.60 -2.21
C LEU A 165 -2.85 -8.53 -1.07
N SER A 166 -2.55 -7.84 0.01
CA SER A 166 -3.39 -7.69 1.22
C SER A 166 -4.21 -6.40 1.22
#